data_80d42c2f8ad900e8a67f12840461de83
#
_entry.id   80d42c2f8ad900e8a67f12840461de83
#
_cell.length_a   1.000
_cell.length_b   1.000
_cell.length_c   1.000
_cell.angle_alpha   90.00
_cell.angle_beta   90.00
_cell.angle_gamma   90.00
#
_symmetry.space_group_name_H-M   'P 1'
#
loop_
_entity.id
_entity.type
_entity.pdbx_description
1 polymer ?
#
loop_
_entity_poly.entity_id
_entity_poly.type
_entity_poly.pdbx_seq_one_letter_code
_entity_poly.pdbx_strand_id
1 'polypeptide(L)'
;MKALLILALALAAGPAVAQAPPVTTPISVQDRTLSGQPVLLPQGPVAVTFAETVVPVGGVLPPHKHPFPRYAYVTQGRLRVTNLDTGTVTEVKAGELAIDAVDQWHRAEVIGGEPVRLMVIDQAPAGVVNTIRREP
;
A
#
# COMPACT_ATOMS: atom_id res chain seq x y z
N MET A 1 -64.73 43.72 -20.94
CA MET A 1 -63.26 43.79 -20.90
C MET A 1 -62.77 42.92 -19.73
N LYS A 2 -62.13 41.75 -19.99
CA LYS A 2 -61.61 40.85 -18.96
C LYS A 2 -60.13 41.07 -18.83
N ALA A 3 -59.66 41.59 -17.70
CA ALA A 3 -58.24 41.77 -17.41
C ALA A 3 -57.63 40.43 -17.02
N LEU A 4 -56.60 40.01 -17.78
CA LEU A 4 -55.82 38.80 -17.50
C LEU A 4 -54.68 39.18 -16.54
N LEU A 5 -54.73 38.67 -15.31
CA LEU A 5 -53.68 38.88 -14.31
C LEU A 5 -52.59 37.82 -14.54
N ILE A 6 -51.41 38.23 -15.04
CA ILE A 6 -50.24 37.34 -15.20
C ILE A 6 -49.46 37.40 -13.87
N LEU A 7 -49.50 36.26 -13.12
CA LEU A 7 -48.70 36.07 -11.92
C LEU A 7 -47.29 35.63 -12.31
N ALA A 8 -46.31 36.52 -12.20
CA ALA A 8 -44.91 36.20 -12.45
C ALA A 8 -44.33 35.45 -11.20
N LEU A 9 -44.03 34.18 -11.37
CA LEU A 9 -43.37 33.37 -10.35
C LEU A 9 -41.85 33.63 -10.41
N ALA A 10 -41.33 34.41 -9.48
CA ALA A 10 -39.87 34.63 -9.35
C ALA A 10 -39.23 33.42 -8.70
N LEU A 11 -38.49 32.60 -9.46
CA LEU A 11 -37.59 31.56 -8.90
C LEU A 11 -36.42 32.28 -8.20
N ALA A 12 -36.39 32.22 -6.89
CA ALA A 12 -35.23 32.64 -6.11
C ALA A 12 -34.12 31.55 -6.28
N ALA A 13 -33.06 31.88 -7.01
CA ALA A 13 -31.84 31.05 -7.03
C ALA A 13 -31.16 31.15 -5.65
N GLY A 14 -31.15 30.06 -4.90
CA GLY A 14 -30.42 29.98 -3.64
C GLY A 14 -28.89 30.14 -3.86
N PRO A 15 -28.15 30.55 -2.82
CA PRO A 15 -26.71 30.72 -2.95
C PRO A 15 -26.04 29.38 -3.33
N ALA A 16 -25.28 29.38 -4.41
CA ALA A 16 -24.44 28.24 -4.79
C ALA A 16 -23.34 28.08 -3.73
N VAL A 17 -23.40 26.97 -2.96
CA VAL A 17 -22.34 26.63 -2.02
C VAL A 17 -21.13 26.18 -2.86
N ALA A 18 -20.09 27.01 -2.89
CA ALA A 18 -18.83 26.63 -3.52
C ALA A 18 -18.22 25.46 -2.77
N GLN A 19 -18.05 24.31 -3.46
CA GLN A 19 -17.42 23.12 -2.89
C GLN A 19 -15.92 23.38 -2.74
N ALA A 20 -15.38 23.07 -1.55
CA ALA A 20 -13.94 23.18 -1.32
C ALA A 20 -13.15 22.25 -2.29
N PRO A 21 -12.00 22.68 -2.80
CA PRO A 21 -11.19 21.85 -3.69
C PRO A 21 -10.66 20.60 -2.97
N PRO A 22 -10.41 19.49 -3.72
CA PRO A 22 -9.77 18.32 -3.16
C PRO A 22 -8.37 18.64 -2.61
N VAL A 23 -8.02 18.04 -1.48
CA VAL A 23 -6.70 18.14 -0.85
C VAL A 23 -6.02 16.79 -0.85
N THR A 24 -4.76 16.71 -1.34
CA THR A 24 -3.94 15.49 -1.29
C THR A 24 -2.77 15.72 -0.34
N THR A 25 -2.68 14.87 0.69
CA THR A 25 -1.58 14.91 1.65
C THR A 25 -0.79 13.61 1.54
N PRO A 26 0.53 13.65 1.24
CA PRO A 26 1.37 12.46 1.27
C PRO A 26 1.39 11.83 2.67
N ILE A 27 1.19 10.51 2.76
CA ILE A 27 1.34 9.74 4.00
C ILE A 27 2.80 9.33 4.19
N SER A 28 3.49 8.98 3.10
CA SER A 28 4.89 8.56 3.11
C SER A 28 5.56 8.94 1.79
N VAL A 29 6.84 9.26 1.85
CA VAL A 29 7.72 9.44 0.67
C VAL A 29 8.99 8.64 0.94
N GLN A 30 9.28 7.63 0.11
CA GLN A 30 10.42 6.73 0.30
C GLN A 30 11.12 6.49 -1.04
N ASP A 31 12.43 6.54 -1.04
CA ASP A 31 13.30 6.23 -2.18
C ASP A 31 14.22 5.02 -1.93
N ARG A 32 14.03 4.36 -0.76
CA ARG A 32 14.80 3.20 -0.30
C ARG A 32 13.89 2.06 0.15
N THR A 33 14.37 0.84 -0.08
CA THR A 33 13.80 -0.38 0.51
C THR A 33 14.15 -0.48 2.00
N LEU A 34 13.54 -1.43 2.71
CA LEU A 34 13.84 -1.71 4.12
C LEU A 34 15.32 -2.05 4.38
N SER A 35 16.06 -2.51 3.38
CA SER A 35 17.50 -2.80 3.48
C SER A 35 18.40 -1.68 2.93
N GLY A 36 17.81 -0.53 2.53
CA GLY A 36 18.56 0.63 2.04
C GLY A 36 18.89 0.61 0.55
N GLN A 37 18.42 -0.37 -0.23
CA GLN A 37 18.57 -0.36 -1.68
C GLN A 37 17.77 0.80 -2.29
N PRO A 38 18.25 1.48 -3.36
CA PRO A 38 17.43 2.46 -4.06
C PRO A 38 16.20 1.77 -4.68
N VAL A 39 15.06 2.45 -4.66
CA VAL A 39 13.84 1.96 -5.33
C VAL A 39 14.00 2.18 -6.82
N LEU A 40 14.02 1.09 -7.56
CA LEU A 40 14.10 1.10 -9.02
C LEU A 40 12.84 0.49 -9.61
N LEU A 41 12.33 1.10 -10.69
CA LEU A 41 11.20 0.52 -11.43
C LEU A 41 11.67 -0.62 -12.32
N PRO A 42 10.86 -1.68 -12.51
CA PRO A 42 11.14 -2.71 -13.48
C PRO A 42 11.25 -2.12 -14.89
N GLN A 43 12.14 -2.68 -15.70
CA GLN A 43 12.26 -2.29 -17.10
C GLN A 43 11.27 -3.09 -17.96
N GLY A 44 10.55 -2.40 -18.85
CA GLY A 44 9.58 -3.01 -19.75
C GLY A 44 8.17 -3.17 -19.15
N PRO A 45 7.27 -3.87 -19.87
CA PRO A 45 5.90 -4.08 -19.44
C PRO A 45 5.79 -4.92 -18.17
N VAL A 46 4.95 -4.49 -17.23
CA VAL A 46 4.68 -5.21 -15.98
C VAL A 46 3.18 -5.43 -15.79
N ALA A 47 2.84 -6.48 -15.06
CA ALA A 47 1.55 -6.61 -14.39
C ALA A 47 1.65 -6.02 -12.98
N VAL A 48 0.59 -5.34 -12.56
CA VAL A 48 0.44 -4.86 -11.18
C VAL A 48 -0.53 -5.79 -10.48
N THR A 49 -0.06 -6.47 -9.45
CA THR A 49 -0.92 -7.29 -8.57
C THR A 49 -1.21 -6.50 -7.30
N PHE A 50 -2.49 -6.43 -6.92
CA PHE A 50 -2.94 -5.85 -5.66
C PHE A 50 -3.62 -6.92 -4.84
N ALA A 51 -3.16 -7.15 -3.61
CA ALA A 51 -3.64 -8.23 -2.75
C ALA A 51 -3.67 -7.81 -1.28
N GLU A 52 -4.50 -8.49 -0.49
CA GLU A 52 -4.44 -8.43 0.96
C GLU A 52 -3.72 -9.68 1.49
N THR A 53 -2.81 -9.47 2.45
CA THR A 53 -2.20 -10.54 3.23
C THR A 53 -2.59 -10.39 4.69
N VAL A 54 -3.11 -11.46 5.29
CA VAL A 54 -3.44 -11.50 6.73
C VAL A 54 -2.54 -12.52 7.40
N VAL A 55 -1.80 -12.07 8.42
CA VAL A 55 -0.93 -12.93 9.22
C VAL A 55 -1.50 -12.97 10.65
N PRO A 56 -1.87 -14.15 11.17
CA PRO A 56 -2.45 -14.27 12.51
C PRO A 56 -1.45 -13.89 13.60
N VAL A 57 -1.95 -13.70 14.82
CA VAL A 57 -1.11 -13.48 16.01
C VAL A 57 -0.08 -14.60 16.15
N GLY A 58 1.18 -14.23 16.37
CA GLY A 58 2.30 -15.18 16.42
C GLY A 58 2.69 -15.81 15.09
N GLY A 59 2.04 -15.39 14.00
CA GLY A 59 2.33 -15.90 12.66
C GLY A 59 3.69 -15.43 12.15
N VAL A 60 4.28 -16.25 11.27
CA VAL A 60 5.58 -16.00 10.64
C VAL A 60 5.43 -16.12 9.12
N LEU A 61 5.97 -15.16 8.40
CA LEU A 61 6.27 -15.27 6.98
C LEU A 61 7.67 -15.89 6.86
N PRO A 62 7.76 -17.16 6.41
CA PRO A 62 9.04 -17.87 6.36
C PRO A 62 10.03 -17.20 5.39
N PRO A 63 11.31 -17.59 5.39
CA PRO A 63 12.31 -17.03 4.48
C PRO A 63 11.86 -17.06 3.03
N HIS A 64 11.82 -15.88 2.40
CA HIS A 64 11.45 -15.68 1.01
C HIS A 64 12.13 -14.43 0.47
N LYS A 65 12.05 -14.23 -0.84
CA LYS A 65 12.54 -13.03 -1.52
C LYS A 65 11.63 -12.63 -2.67
N HIS A 66 11.75 -11.37 -3.09
CA HIS A 66 11.01 -10.80 -4.20
C HIS A 66 11.99 -10.35 -5.29
N PRO A 67 11.99 -10.99 -6.49
CA PRO A 67 12.84 -10.57 -7.60
C PRO A 67 12.50 -9.18 -8.15
N PHE A 68 11.29 -8.70 -7.88
CA PHE A 68 10.76 -7.42 -8.36
C PHE A 68 10.21 -6.58 -7.19
N PRO A 69 10.02 -5.27 -7.39
CA PRO A 69 9.52 -4.40 -6.33
C PRO A 69 8.20 -4.89 -5.74
N ARG A 70 8.14 -4.90 -4.40
CA ARG A 70 6.94 -5.11 -3.60
C ARG A 70 6.77 -3.97 -2.62
N TYR A 71 5.56 -3.45 -2.57
CA TYR A 71 5.13 -2.41 -1.64
C TYR A 71 4.08 -3.01 -0.72
N ALA A 72 4.28 -2.90 0.59
CA ALA A 72 3.35 -3.42 1.59
C ALA A 72 2.94 -2.31 2.56
N TYR A 73 1.68 -1.90 2.48
CA TYR A 73 1.12 -0.94 3.43
C TYR A 73 0.44 -1.69 4.57
N VAL A 74 0.89 -1.44 5.80
CA VAL A 74 0.33 -2.06 6.99
C VAL A 74 -0.94 -1.33 7.38
N THR A 75 -2.08 -2.01 7.35
CA THR A 75 -3.38 -1.45 7.76
C THR A 75 -3.74 -1.80 9.21
N GLN A 76 -3.14 -2.88 9.75
CA GLN A 76 -3.35 -3.34 11.12
C GLN A 76 -2.13 -4.08 11.64
N GLY A 77 -1.86 -3.95 12.93
CA GLY A 77 -0.83 -4.71 13.64
C GLY A 77 0.60 -4.21 13.39
N ARG A 78 1.56 -5.07 13.69
CA ARG A 78 3.00 -4.77 13.60
C ARG A 78 3.79 -6.01 13.23
N LEU A 79 4.71 -5.85 12.27
CA LEU A 79 5.66 -6.87 11.82
C LEU A 79 7.07 -6.50 12.22
N ARG A 80 7.89 -7.51 12.54
CA ARG A 80 9.33 -7.43 12.52
C ARG A 80 9.84 -8.13 11.28
N VAL A 81 10.50 -7.37 10.38
CA VAL A 81 11.12 -7.88 9.16
C VAL A 81 12.62 -8.04 9.40
N THR A 82 13.15 -9.23 9.16
CA THR A 82 14.59 -9.53 9.25
C THR A 82 15.11 -9.83 7.85
N ASN A 83 16.00 -9.00 7.34
CA ASN A 83 16.75 -9.29 6.13
C ASN A 83 17.86 -10.27 6.48
N LEU A 84 17.89 -11.44 5.83
CA LEU A 84 18.81 -12.52 6.14
C LEU A 84 20.16 -12.36 5.43
N ASP A 85 20.24 -11.53 4.39
CA ASP A 85 21.46 -11.29 3.65
C ASP A 85 22.29 -10.16 4.27
N THR A 86 21.64 -9.16 4.86
CA THR A 86 22.29 -8.00 5.47
C THR A 86 22.29 -8.01 7.00
N GLY A 87 21.41 -8.83 7.62
CA GLY A 87 21.18 -8.84 9.06
C GLY A 87 20.33 -7.66 9.57
N THR A 88 19.84 -6.79 8.68
CA THR A 88 19.01 -5.65 9.07
C THR A 88 17.67 -6.11 9.63
N VAL A 89 17.27 -5.52 10.75
CA VAL A 89 15.96 -5.76 11.39
C VAL A 89 15.18 -4.46 11.41
N THR A 90 13.96 -4.50 10.88
CA THR A 90 13.06 -3.33 10.83
C THR A 90 11.69 -3.72 11.36
N GLU A 91 11.11 -2.87 12.19
CA GLU A 91 9.70 -3.00 12.59
C GLU A 91 8.84 -2.08 11.73
N VAL A 92 7.72 -2.61 11.24
CA VAL A 92 6.73 -1.87 10.44
C VAL A 92 5.36 -2.05 11.09
N LYS A 93 4.64 -0.97 11.28
CA LYS A 93 3.34 -0.94 11.98
C LYS A 93 2.23 -0.31 11.14
N ALA A 94 1.02 -0.42 11.65
CA ALA A 94 -0.16 0.19 11.02
C ALA A 94 0.08 1.68 10.69
N GLY A 95 -0.28 2.05 9.45
CA GLY A 95 -0.05 3.39 8.88
C GLY A 95 1.29 3.55 8.15
N GLU A 96 2.16 2.53 8.15
CA GLU A 96 3.47 2.59 7.51
C GLU A 96 3.52 1.78 6.21
N LEU A 97 4.30 2.28 5.26
CA LEU A 97 4.63 1.60 4.01
C LEU A 97 5.99 0.94 4.14
N ALA A 98 6.07 -0.36 3.88
CA ALA A 98 7.31 -1.08 3.67
C ALA A 98 7.55 -1.24 2.16
N ILE A 99 8.78 -1.00 1.73
CA ILE A 99 9.25 -1.37 0.40
C ILE A 99 10.25 -2.49 0.60
N ASP A 100 9.87 -3.70 0.19
CA ASP A 100 10.68 -4.89 0.42
C ASP A 100 11.99 -4.84 -0.38
N ALA A 101 13.03 -5.45 0.18
CA ALA A 101 14.31 -5.59 -0.48
C ALA A 101 14.19 -6.46 -1.74
N VAL A 102 14.71 -5.97 -2.86
CA VAL A 102 14.71 -6.71 -4.13
C VAL A 102 15.81 -7.75 -4.12
N ASP A 103 15.43 -8.99 -4.42
CA ASP A 103 16.30 -10.16 -4.54
C ASP A 103 17.15 -10.49 -3.30
N GLN A 104 16.71 -10.04 -2.13
CA GLN A 104 17.32 -10.38 -0.83
C GLN A 104 16.39 -11.24 0.01
N TRP A 105 16.96 -12.28 0.63
CA TRP A 105 16.24 -13.15 1.53
C TRP A 105 15.82 -12.40 2.80
N HIS A 106 14.56 -12.50 3.14
CA HIS A 106 14.02 -11.96 4.37
C HIS A 106 12.91 -12.84 4.92
N ARG A 107 12.59 -12.63 6.19
CA ARG A 107 11.45 -13.22 6.88
C ARG A 107 10.75 -12.13 7.67
N ALA A 108 9.49 -12.38 8.04
CA ALA A 108 8.79 -11.48 8.94
C ALA A 108 8.02 -12.25 9.99
N GLU A 109 7.81 -11.64 11.15
CA GLU A 109 7.04 -12.20 12.25
C GLU A 109 6.08 -11.15 12.81
N VAL A 110 4.89 -11.60 13.20
CA VAL A 110 3.92 -10.75 13.89
C VAL A 110 4.42 -10.50 15.30
N ILE A 111 4.50 -9.24 15.70
CA ILE A 111 4.84 -8.83 17.05
C ILE A 111 3.67 -8.10 17.71
N GLY A 112 3.41 -8.44 18.98
CA GLY A 112 2.26 -7.93 19.71
C GLY A 112 1.07 -8.88 19.73
N GLY A 113 -0.07 -8.40 20.19
CA GLY A 113 -1.26 -9.22 20.50
C GLY A 113 -2.37 -9.15 19.45
N GLU A 114 -2.11 -8.64 18.26
CA GLU A 114 -3.10 -8.54 17.18
C GLU A 114 -2.57 -9.08 15.84
N PRO A 115 -3.45 -9.55 14.96
CA PRO A 115 -3.05 -9.98 13.62
C PRO A 115 -2.54 -8.80 12.80
N VAL A 116 -1.71 -9.08 11.80
CA VAL A 116 -1.26 -8.09 10.83
C VAL A 116 -2.06 -8.20 9.56
N ARG A 117 -2.47 -7.04 9.01
CA ARG A 117 -3.06 -6.91 7.68
C ARG A 117 -2.18 -6.02 6.81
N LEU A 118 -1.88 -6.51 5.62
CA LEU A 118 -1.05 -5.82 4.64
C LEU A 118 -1.82 -5.68 3.33
N MET A 119 -1.87 -4.46 2.79
CA MET A 119 -2.21 -4.24 1.39
C MET A 119 -0.92 -4.28 0.59
N VAL A 120 -0.81 -5.24 -0.32
CA VAL A 120 0.43 -5.53 -1.05
C VAL A 120 0.26 -5.20 -2.52
N ILE A 121 1.24 -4.49 -3.09
CA ILE A 121 1.34 -4.22 -4.51
C ILE A 121 2.65 -4.83 -5.02
N ASP A 122 2.56 -5.71 -6.01
CA ASP A 122 3.68 -6.22 -6.76
C ASP A 122 3.73 -5.62 -8.16
N GLN A 123 4.93 -5.31 -8.64
CA GLN A 123 5.18 -4.91 -10.02
C GLN A 123 6.18 -5.88 -10.63
N ALA A 124 5.69 -6.87 -11.37
CA ALA A 124 6.52 -7.92 -11.97
C ALA A 124 6.11 -8.14 -13.45
N PRO A 125 6.94 -8.73 -14.29
CA PRO A 125 6.55 -9.12 -15.64
C PRO A 125 5.29 -10.01 -15.60
N ALA A 126 4.42 -9.89 -16.62
CA ALA A 126 3.19 -10.67 -16.68
C ALA A 126 3.46 -12.19 -16.59
N GLY A 127 2.72 -12.89 -15.75
CA GLY A 127 2.86 -14.33 -15.51
C GLY A 127 3.97 -14.72 -14.53
N VAL A 128 4.73 -13.75 -14.00
CA VAL A 128 5.75 -14.02 -12.99
C VAL A 128 5.17 -13.89 -11.57
N VAL A 129 5.41 -14.92 -10.75
CA VAL A 129 5.09 -14.88 -9.32
C VAL A 129 6.23 -14.17 -8.58
N ASN A 130 5.91 -13.02 -7.96
CA ASN A 130 6.91 -12.19 -7.28
C ASN A 130 7.22 -12.67 -5.84
N THR A 131 7.27 -13.99 -5.62
CA THR A 131 7.69 -14.54 -4.32
C THR A 131 8.38 -15.87 -4.54
N ILE A 132 9.64 -15.93 -4.17
CA ILE A 132 10.44 -17.15 -4.16
C ILE A 132 10.60 -17.56 -2.70
N ARG A 133 10.13 -18.75 -2.35
CA ARG A 133 10.31 -19.31 -1.00
C ARG A 133 11.65 -20.03 -0.93
N ARG A 134 12.30 -19.93 0.22
CA ARG A 134 13.50 -20.71 0.49
C ARG A 134 13.07 -22.13 0.87
N GLU A 135 13.55 -23.11 0.13
CA GLU A 135 13.36 -24.51 0.48
C GLU A 135 14.06 -24.82 1.82
N PRO A 136 13.48 -25.70 2.65
CA PRO A 136 14.07 -26.07 3.94
C PRO A 136 15.40 -26.82 3.80
#